data_2ea1b8f9966d9811f4d85c582f0fcec0
#
_entry.id   2ea1b8f9966d9811f4d85c582f0fcec0
#
_cell.length_a   1.000
_cell.length_b   1.000
_cell.length_c   1.000
_cell.angle_alpha   90.00
_cell.angle_beta   90.00
_cell.angle_gamma   90.00
#
_symmetry.space_group_name_H-M   'P 1'
#
loop_
_entity.id
_entity.type
_entity.pdbx_description
1 polymer ?
#
loop_
_entity_poly.entity_id
_entity_poly.type
_entity_poly.pdbx_seq_one_letter_code
_entity_poly.pdbx_strand_id
1 'polypeptide(L)'
;LWTSYTKLVDKINRGAGLQQMMEELGERLLMCPAEPRNDSPGCEPGGLVAQAITIARGMKRVNDAFEMGAQTESILIVGLLHEIGKVGSLEEPYFVPEEEGWRREKLGAFYKPNERLGRMTIPERSLFLLNHYGVKLTEEEFMAIRGPSRPPDWVESRLAPTAEPTLTILLRSARDILVRKVGPE
;
A
#
# COMPACT_ATOMS: atom_id res chain seq x y z
N LEU A 1 -16.01 -1.19 7.49
CA LEU A 1 -14.68 -1.06 6.91
C LEU A 1 -14.43 -2.18 5.88
N TRP A 2 -14.42 -3.45 6.30
CA TRP A 2 -14.16 -4.62 5.43
C TRP A 2 -15.11 -4.68 4.22
N THR A 3 -16.42 -4.54 4.44
CA THR A 3 -17.40 -4.52 3.37
C THR A 3 -17.16 -3.41 2.34
N SER A 4 -16.64 -2.26 2.77
CA SER A 4 -16.30 -1.17 1.85
C SER A 4 -15.04 -1.49 1.03
N TYR A 5 -14.06 -2.16 1.63
CA TYR A 5 -12.85 -2.58 0.97
C TYR A 5 -13.15 -3.65 -0.10
N THR A 6 -13.84 -4.72 0.29
CA THR A 6 -14.20 -5.81 -0.64
C THR A 6 -15.03 -5.31 -1.81
N LYS A 7 -16.02 -4.43 -1.58
CA LYS A 7 -16.78 -3.79 -2.66
C LYS A 7 -15.91 -2.98 -3.64
N LEU A 8 -14.78 -2.45 -3.21
CA LEU A 8 -13.84 -1.76 -4.11
C LEU A 8 -12.96 -2.77 -4.84
N VAL A 9 -12.51 -3.83 -4.16
CA VAL A 9 -11.76 -4.94 -4.77
C VAL A 9 -12.59 -5.63 -5.85
N ASP A 10 -13.88 -5.86 -5.62
CA ASP A 10 -14.81 -6.49 -6.58
C ASP A 10 -14.98 -5.70 -7.91
N LYS A 11 -14.56 -4.43 -7.93
CA LYS A 11 -14.54 -3.62 -9.16
C LYS A 11 -13.28 -3.80 -10.00
N ILE A 12 -12.33 -4.60 -9.54
CA ILE A 12 -11.09 -4.91 -10.25
C ILE A 12 -11.32 -6.18 -11.09
N ASN A 13 -11.52 -6.00 -12.39
CA ASN A 13 -11.86 -7.12 -13.30
C ASN A 13 -10.65 -8.01 -13.64
N ARG A 14 -9.43 -7.47 -13.58
CA ARG A 14 -8.18 -8.19 -13.87
C ARG A 14 -7.67 -9.02 -12.71
N GLY A 15 -8.35 -8.99 -11.60
CA GLY A 15 -7.88 -9.61 -10.36
C GLY A 15 -8.53 -10.95 -10.07
N ALA A 16 -8.53 -11.90 -11.01
CA ALA A 16 -9.10 -13.23 -10.75
C ALA A 16 -8.57 -13.91 -9.48
N GLY A 17 -7.30 -13.68 -9.13
CA GLY A 17 -6.69 -14.17 -7.88
C GLY A 17 -6.96 -13.31 -6.65
N LEU A 18 -7.59 -12.12 -6.79
CA LEU A 18 -7.86 -11.27 -5.63
C LEU A 18 -8.87 -11.90 -4.68
N GLN A 19 -9.84 -12.66 -5.18
CA GLN A 19 -10.78 -13.38 -4.33
C GLN A 19 -10.04 -14.42 -3.49
N GLN A 20 -9.17 -15.22 -4.11
CA GLN A 20 -8.34 -16.18 -3.40
C GLN A 20 -7.46 -15.47 -2.36
N MET A 21 -6.84 -14.35 -2.72
CA MET A 21 -6.04 -13.55 -1.77
C MET A 21 -6.88 -13.06 -0.59
N MET A 22 -8.14 -12.64 -0.83
CA MET A 22 -9.04 -12.21 0.25
C MET A 22 -9.47 -13.38 1.13
N GLU A 23 -9.65 -14.57 0.57
CA GLU A 23 -9.96 -15.78 1.34
C GLU A 23 -8.78 -16.22 2.21
N GLU A 24 -7.57 -16.20 1.68
CA GLU A 24 -6.38 -16.68 2.39
C GLU A 24 -5.78 -15.65 3.37
N LEU A 25 -5.75 -14.38 2.98
CA LEU A 25 -5.11 -13.31 3.75
C LEU A 25 -6.08 -12.30 4.36
N GLY A 26 -7.39 -12.42 4.09
CA GLY A 26 -8.38 -11.40 4.44
C GLY A 26 -8.49 -11.13 5.94
N GLU A 27 -8.46 -12.17 6.78
CA GLU A 27 -8.48 -12.00 8.24
C GLU A 27 -7.23 -11.24 8.71
N ARG A 28 -6.06 -11.61 8.21
CA ARG A 28 -4.79 -10.96 8.53
C ARG A 28 -4.76 -9.52 8.01
N LEU A 29 -5.28 -9.28 6.80
CA LEU A 29 -5.40 -7.96 6.22
C LEU A 29 -6.31 -7.07 7.06
N LEU A 30 -7.46 -7.61 7.51
CA LEU A 30 -8.41 -6.89 8.37
C LEU A 30 -7.79 -6.48 9.70
N MET A 31 -6.90 -7.29 10.27
CA MET A 31 -6.24 -7.03 11.53
C MET A 31 -4.92 -6.25 11.39
N CYS A 32 -4.44 -6.05 10.16
CA CYS A 32 -3.16 -5.41 9.91
C CYS A 32 -3.21 -3.90 10.23
N PRO A 33 -2.30 -3.37 11.06
CA PRO A 33 -2.11 -1.94 11.22
C PRO A 33 -1.42 -1.36 9.96
N ALA A 34 -1.65 -0.09 9.68
CA ALA A 34 -0.89 0.63 8.66
C ALA A 34 0.49 1.04 9.15
N GLU A 35 0.59 1.39 10.44
CA GLU A 35 1.80 1.92 11.06
C GLU A 35 2.07 1.24 12.42
N PRO A 36 3.34 1.10 12.83
CA PRO A 36 3.69 0.38 14.05
C PRO A 36 3.52 1.22 15.33
N ARG A 37 3.38 2.53 15.24
CA ARG A 37 3.39 3.46 16.36
C ARG A 37 2.05 4.14 16.54
N ASN A 38 1.66 4.38 17.79
CA ASN A 38 0.38 5.00 18.15
C ASN A 38 0.30 6.52 17.87
N ASP A 39 1.45 7.16 17.64
CA ASP A 39 1.52 8.54 17.19
C ASP A 39 1.31 8.70 15.67
N SER A 40 1.15 7.59 15.00
CA SER A 40 0.90 7.52 13.56
C SER A 40 -0.50 6.98 13.27
N PRO A 41 -1.23 7.61 12.35
CA PRO A 41 -2.57 7.16 11.99
C PRO A 41 -2.56 5.73 11.45
N GLY A 42 -3.50 4.92 11.88
CA GLY A 42 -3.64 3.54 11.42
C GLY A 42 -2.80 2.52 12.18
N CYS A 43 -2.33 2.85 13.38
CA CYS A 43 -1.70 1.87 14.28
C CYS A 43 -2.69 0.84 14.83
N GLU A 44 -3.98 1.11 14.77
CA GLU A 44 -5.04 0.20 15.21
C GLU A 44 -5.26 -0.97 14.23
N PRO A 45 -5.86 -2.09 14.69
CA PRO A 45 -6.32 -3.15 13.79
C PRO A 45 -7.24 -2.60 12.70
N GLY A 46 -7.00 -2.99 11.45
CA GLY A 46 -7.72 -2.46 10.29
C GLY A 46 -7.17 -1.15 9.73
N GLY A 47 -6.16 -0.57 10.34
CA GLY A 47 -5.53 0.65 9.89
C GLY A 47 -5.07 0.58 8.44
N LEU A 48 -4.47 -0.54 8.01
CA LEU A 48 -4.05 -0.74 6.63
C LEU A 48 -5.23 -0.66 5.65
N VAL A 49 -6.33 -1.31 5.95
CA VAL A 49 -7.54 -1.30 5.11
C VAL A 49 -8.16 0.11 5.06
N ALA A 50 -8.21 0.80 6.19
CA ALA A 50 -8.72 2.18 6.27
C ALA A 50 -7.87 3.13 5.43
N GLN A 51 -6.56 3.04 5.55
CA GLN A 51 -5.61 3.84 4.80
C GLN A 51 -5.72 3.56 3.29
N ALA A 52 -5.76 2.30 2.89
CA ALA A 52 -5.89 1.90 1.48
C ALA A 52 -7.16 2.48 0.83
N ILE A 53 -8.31 2.39 1.50
CA ILE A 53 -9.56 3.00 1.02
C ILE A 53 -9.41 4.52 0.87
N THR A 54 -8.81 5.17 1.87
CA THR A 54 -8.64 6.63 1.87
C THR A 54 -7.72 7.07 0.72
N ILE A 55 -6.63 6.34 0.49
CA ILE A 55 -5.69 6.60 -0.61
C ILE A 55 -6.38 6.39 -1.96
N ALA A 56 -7.06 5.27 -2.18
CA ALA A 56 -7.76 5.01 -3.43
C ALA A 56 -8.80 6.10 -3.75
N ARG A 57 -9.56 6.55 -2.75
CA ARG A 57 -10.49 7.67 -2.89
C ARG A 57 -9.79 9.00 -3.15
N GLY A 58 -8.65 9.24 -2.50
CA GLY A 58 -7.82 10.43 -2.72
C GLY A 58 -7.28 10.48 -4.14
N MET A 59 -6.70 9.37 -4.62
CA MET A 59 -6.23 9.24 -6.01
C MET A 59 -7.35 9.52 -7.01
N LYS A 60 -8.55 8.94 -6.79
CA LYS A 60 -9.70 9.18 -7.67
C LYS A 60 -10.11 10.64 -7.71
N ARG A 61 -10.16 11.32 -6.55
CA ARG A 61 -10.51 12.75 -6.47
C ARG A 61 -9.48 13.63 -7.17
N VAL A 62 -8.20 13.38 -7.00
CA VAL A 62 -7.13 14.12 -7.70
C VAL A 62 -7.21 13.88 -9.19
N ASN A 63 -7.38 12.62 -9.63
CA ASN A 63 -7.53 12.26 -11.03
C ASN A 63 -8.69 13.03 -11.69
N ASP A 64 -9.85 13.07 -11.03
CA ASP A 64 -11.04 13.70 -11.57
C ASP A 64 -10.92 15.24 -11.56
N ALA A 65 -10.37 15.81 -10.47
CA ALA A 65 -10.23 17.25 -10.35
C ALA A 65 -9.26 17.87 -11.36
N PHE A 66 -8.26 17.11 -11.77
CA PHE A 66 -7.23 17.56 -12.72
C PHE A 66 -7.32 16.88 -14.08
N GLU A 67 -8.37 16.08 -14.32
CA GLU A 67 -8.62 15.37 -15.59
C GLU A 67 -7.39 14.57 -16.07
N MET A 68 -6.69 13.90 -15.15
CA MET A 68 -5.41 13.23 -15.42
C MET A 68 -5.54 11.96 -16.26
N GLY A 69 -6.75 11.47 -16.52
CA GLY A 69 -7.04 10.39 -17.46
C GLY A 69 -6.70 8.97 -16.97
N ALA A 70 -6.30 8.78 -15.71
CA ALA A 70 -6.00 7.45 -15.20
C ALA A 70 -7.27 6.58 -15.12
N GLN A 71 -7.15 5.32 -15.52
CA GLN A 71 -8.23 4.34 -15.46
C GLN A 71 -8.65 4.05 -14.03
N THR A 72 -9.95 4.00 -13.76
CA THR A 72 -10.48 3.74 -12.41
C THR A 72 -9.97 2.42 -11.84
N GLU A 73 -9.86 1.37 -12.66
CA GLU A 73 -9.35 0.08 -12.23
C GLU A 73 -7.89 0.16 -11.77
N SER A 74 -7.02 0.88 -12.51
CA SER A 74 -5.63 1.11 -12.14
C SER A 74 -5.49 1.91 -10.84
N ILE A 75 -6.36 2.92 -10.65
CA ILE A 75 -6.44 3.67 -9.39
C ILE A 75 -6.80 2.75 -8.23
N LEU A 76 -7.76 1.82 -8.42
CA LEU A 76 -8.13 0.86 -7.39
C LEU A 76 -7.01 -0.13 -7.08
N ILE A 77 -6.36 -0.70 -8.11
CA ILE A 77 -5.23 -1.61 -7.93
C ILE A 77 -4.12 -0.92 -7.13
N VAL A 78 -3.66 0.24 -7.58
CA VAL A 78 -2.57 0.95 -6.91
C VAL A 78 -3.00 1.44 -5.53
N GLY A 79 -4.15 2.10 -5.42
CA GLY A 79 -4.62 2.69 -4.17
C GLY A 79 -4.89 1.67 -3.07
N LEU A 80 -5.50 0.53 -3.42
CA LEU A 80 -5.86 -0.50 -2.43
C LEU A 80 -4.72 -1.46 -2.11
N LEU A 81 -3.78 -1.69 -3.04
CA LEU A 81 -2.87 -2.83 -2.96
C LEU A 81 -1.38 -2.44 -2.90
N HIS A 82 -1.02 -1.14 -3.02
CA HIS A 82 0.40 -0.73 -3.02
C HIS A 82 1.15 -1.09 -1.73
N GLU A 83 0.48 -1.17 -0.60
CA GLU A 83 1.05 -1.58 0.70
C GLU A 83 0.53 -2.92 1.21
N ILE A 84 -0.06 -3.76 0.36
CA ILE A 84 -0.54 -5.10 0.74
C ILE A 84 0.59 -5.96 1.32
N GLY A 85 1.85 -5.66 1.01
CA GLY A 85 3.02 -6.30 1.60
C GLY A 85 3.14 -6.17 3.12
N LYS A 86 2.42 -5.22 3.75
CA LYS A 86 2.30 -5.10 5.21
C LYS A 86 1.53 -6.27 5.85
N VAL A 87 0.77 -7.04 5.08
CA VAL A 87 0.13 -8.28 5.55
C VAL A 87 1.17 -9.36 5.88
N GLY A 88 2.35 -9.30 5.27
CA GLY A 88 3.45 -10.23 5.50
C GLY A 88 3.69 -11.18 4.33
N SER A 89 4.17 -12.39 4.62
CA SER A 89 4.29 -13.48 3.65
C SER A 89 2.99 -14.29 3.57
N LEU A 90 2.99 -15.37 2.80
CA LEU A 90 1.85 -16.28 2.77
C LEU A 90 1.57 -16.92 4.15
N GLU A 91 2.61 -17.13 4.95
CA GLU A 91 2.54 -17.84 6.23
C GLU A 91 2.60 -16.90 7.45
N GLU A 92 3.46 -15.88 7.41
CA GLU A 92 3.81 -15.07 8.58
C GLU A 92 3.36 -13.60 8.42
N PRO A 93 2.84 -12.94 9.47
CA PRO A 93 2.49 -11.53 9.44
C PRO A 93 3.75 -10.64 9.38
N TYR A 94 3.62 -9.46 8.75
CA TYR A 94 4.71 -8.48 8.74
C TYR A 94 4.89 -7.78 10.09
N PHE A 95 3.78 -7.40 10.72
CA PHE A 95 3.80 -6.80 12.05
C PHE A 95 3.49 -7.84 13.11
N VAL A 96 4.33 -7.87 14.15
CA VAL A 96 4.09 -8.62 15.39
C VAL A 96 4.03 -7.64 16.56
N PRO A 97 3.32 -7.98 17.65
CA PRO A 97 3.27 -7.12 18.83
C PRO A 97 4.66 -6.79 19.35
N GLU A 98 4.87 -5.54 19.78
CA GLU A 98 6.08 -5.16 20.52
C GLU A 98 5.98 -5.69 21.95
N GLU A 99 6.95 -6.49 22.38
CA GLU A 99 6.98 -7.12 23.69
C GLU A 99 7.68 -6.26 24.74
N GLU A 100 8.59 -5.38 24.30
CA GLU A 100 9.34 -4.52 25.22
C GLU A 100 8.48 -3.39 25.78
N GLY A 101 8.15 -3.47 27.06
CA GLY A 101 7.27 -2.50 27.75
C GLY A 101 7.74 -1.05 27.60
N TRP A 102 9.06 -0.80 27.73
CA TRP A 102 9.60 0.56 27.61
C TRP A 102 9.44 1.17 26.19
N ARG A 103 9.45 0.34 25.14
CA ARG A 103 9.20 0.82 23.77
C ARG A 103 7.75 1.20 23.58
N ARG A 104 6.84 0.42 24.17
CA ARG A 104 5.41 0.73 24.14
C ARG A 104 5.10 2.01 24.89
N GLU A 105 5.67 2.20 26.09
CA GLU A 105 5.39 3.34 26.95
C GLU A 105 6.08 4.64 26.49
N LYS A 106 7.37 4.55 26.11
CA LYS A 106 8.16 5.75 25.77
C LYS A 106 8.15 6.09 24.31
N LEU A 107 8.06 5.09 23.43
CA LEU A 107 8.12 5.29 21.98
C LEU A 107 6.76 5.12 21.29
N GLY A 108 5.72 4.70 22.01
CA GLY A 108 4.42 4.40 21.45
C GLY A 108 4.45 3.25 20.44
N ALA A 109 5.49 2.40 20.45
CA ALA A 109 5.66 1.31 19.50
C ALA A 109 4.80 0.12 19.94
N PHE A 110 3.64 -0.08 19.30
CA PHE A 110 2.76 -1.21 19.59
C PHE A 110 3.09 -2.45 18.78
N TYR A 111 3.72 -2.24 17.62
CA TYR A 111 4.14 -3.31 16.72
C TYR A 111 5.59 -3.14 16.31
N LYS A 112 6.20 -4.24 15.90
CA LYS A 112 7.54 -4.29 15.29
C LYS A 112 7.50 -5.17 14.04
N PRO A 113 8.42 -4.97 13.08
CA PRO A 113 8.59 -5.89 11.96
C PRO A 113 8.93 -7.30 12.45
N ASN A 114 8.35 -8.31 11.82
CA ASN A 114 8.64 -9.70 12.12
C ASN A 114 10.01 -10.10 11.56
N GLU A 115 10.95 -10.40 12.44
CA GLU A 115 12.32 -10.76 12.10
C GLU A 115 12.44 -12.10 11.34
N ARG A 116 11.39 -12.93 11.38
CA ARG A 116 11.32 -14.20 10.62
C ARG A 116 11.12 -13.97 9.12
N LEU A 117 10.67 -12.79 8.73
CA LEU A 117 10.46 -12.48 7.32
C LEU A 117 11.78 -12.16 6.63
N GLY A 118 11.93 -12.66 5.39
CA GLY A 118 13.04 -12.30 4.51
C GLY A 118 13.10 -10.79 4.24
N ARG A 119 14.28 -10.32 3.83
CA ARG A 119 14.59 -8.90 3.58
C ARG A 119 13.95 -8.37 2.30
N MET A 120 12.63 -8.39 2.23
CA MET A 120 11.87 -7.68 1.21
C MET A 120 11.36 -6.36 1.77
N THR A 121 11.45 -5.29 0.98
CA THR A 121 10.74 -4.06 1.26
C THR A 121 9.23 -4.27 1.13
N ILE A 122 8.42 -3.37 1.70
CA ILE A 122 6.95 -3.44 1.56
C ILE A 122 6.51 -3.42 0.10
N PRO A 123 7.02 -2.54 -0.79
CA PRO A 123 6.72 -2.59 -2.21
C PRO A 123 7.07 -3.92 -2.88
N GLU A 124 8.27 -4.45 -2.64
CA GLU A 124 8.68 -5.75 -3.20
C GLU A 124 7.76 -6.87 -2.76
N ARG A 125 7.38 -6.90 -1.48
CA ARG A 125 6.44 -7.88 -0.95
C ARG A 125 5.03 -7.69 -1.51
N SER A 126 4.59 -6.45 -1.72
CA SER A 126 3.32 -6.16 -2.38
C SER A 126 3.31 -6.73 -3.80
N LEU A 127 4.35 -6.46 -4.58
CA LEU A 127 4.50 -6.98 -5.94
C LEU A 127 4.60 -8.50 -5.97
N PHE A 128 5.32 -9.11 -5.01
CA PHE A 128 5.41 -10.55 -4.86
C PHE A 128 4.03 -11.18 -4.62
N LEU A 129 3.25 -10.66 -3.68
CA LEU A 129 1.90 -11.15 -3.37
C LEU A 129 0.96 -11.00 -4.57
N LEU A 130 0.96 -9.84 -5.23
CA LEU A 130 0.13 -9.61 -6.41
C LEU A 130 0.49 -10.58 -7.55
N ASN A 131 1.77 -10.83 -7.77
CA ASN A 131 2.22 -11.81 -8.75
C ASN A 131 1.84 -13.25 -8.35
N HIS A 132 1.98 -13.61 -7.07
CA HIS A 132 1.62 -14.94 -6.56
C HIS A 132 0.14 -15.25 -6.82
N TYR A 133 -0.75 -14.29 -6.59
CA TYR A 133 -2.18 -14.43 -6.83
C TYR A 133 -2.59 -14.12 -8.29
N GLY A 134 -1.64 -13.97 -9.20
CA GLY A 134 -1.91 -13.80 -10.63
C GLY A 134 -2.55 -12.46 -11.01
N VAL A 135 -2.38 -11.43 -10.19
CA VAL A 135 -2.85 -10.07 -10.51
C VAL A 135 -1.92 -9.46 -11.55
N LYS A 136 -2.43 -9.33 -12.79
CA LYS A 136 -1.66 -8.75 -13.89
C LYS A 136 -1.60 -7.24 -13.75
N LEU A 137 -0.39 -6.69 -13.56
CA LEU A 137 -0.14 -5.26 -13.49
C LEU A 137 0.29 -4.72 -14.85
N THR A 138 -0.12 -3.48 -15.16
CA THR A 138 0.51 -2.68 -16.22
C THR A 138 1.88 -2.19 -15.74
N GLU A 139 2.73 -1.75 -16.66
CA GLU A 139 4.04 -1.18 -16.30
C GLU A 139 3.89 0.04 -15.38
N GLU A 140 2.91 0.91 -15.64
CA GLU A 140 2.64 2.10 -14.83
C GLU A 140 2.18 1.74 -13.40
N GLU A 141 1.30 0.74 -13.25
CA GLU A 141 0.87 0.22 -11.95
C GLU A 141 2.04 -0.38 -11.17
N PHE A 142 2.87 -1.18 -11.85
CA PHE A 142 4.07 -1.75 -11.26
C PHE A 142 5.01 -0.65 -10.76
N MET A 143 5.29 0.38 -11.59
CA MET A 143 6.14 1.51 -11.20
C MET A 143 5.57 2.27 -10.01
N ALA A 144 4.26 2.54 -10.00
CA ALA A 144 3.61 3.23 -8.90
C ALA A 144 3.71 2.44 -7.58
N ILE A 145 3.48 1.12 -7.60
CA ILE A 145 3.58 0.24 -6.40
C ILE A 145 5.03 0.11 -5.94
N ARG A 146 5.96 -0.10 -6.88
CA ARG A 146 7.39 -0.21 -6.55
C ARG A 146 7.92 1.06 -5.90
N GLY A 147 7.33 2.20 -6.24
CA GLY A 147 7.81 3.50 -5.80
C GLY A 147 9.08 3.96 -6.52
N PRO A 148 9.62 5.13 -6.12
CA PRO A 148 10.79 5.70 -6.75
C PRO A 148 12.00 4.78 -6.58
N SER A 149 12.63 4.41 -7.69
CA SER A 149 13.97 3.85 -7.70
C SER A 149 14.87 4.80 -8.48
N ARG A 150 15.95 5.19 -7.86
CA ARG A 150 16.96 5.99 -8.55
C ARG A 150 17.81 5.07 -9.44
N PRO A 151 17.78 5.23 -10.75
CA PRO A 151 18.72 4.51 -11.60
C PRO A 151 20.15 4.94 -11.26
N PRO A 152 21.17 4.12 -11.56
CA PRO A 152 22.57 4.52 -11.41
C PRO A 152 22.86 5.79 -12.21
N ASP A 153 23.70 6.69 -11.68
CA ASP A 153 23.98 8.01 -12.27
C ASP A 153 24.39 7.95 -13.75
N TRP A 154 25.09 6.89 -14.18
CA TRP A 154 25.47 6.68 -15.57
C TRP A 154 24.29 6.34 -16.50
N VAL A 155 23.18 5.84 -15.93
CA VAL A 155 21.91 5.60 -16.66
C VAL A 155 21.12 6.89 -16.74
N GLU A 156 21.00 7.64 -15.64
CA GLU A 156 20.28 8.93 -15.60
C GLU A 156 20.80 9.91 -16.64
N SER A 157 22.12 9.98 -16.85
CA SER A 157 22.73 10.89 -17.80
C SER A 157 22.38 10.59 -19.28
N ARG A 158 21.85 9.41 -19.56
CA ARG A 158 21.52 8.94 -20.93
C ARG A 158 20.02 8.79 -21.19
N LEU A 159 19.21 8.78 -20.13
CA LEU A 159 17.76 8.75 -20.26
C LEU A 159 17.25 10.19 -20.42
N ALA A 160 16.40 10.40 -21.41
CA ALA A 160 15.64 11.65 -21.47
C ALA A 160 14.81 11.77 -20.18
N PRO A 161 14.61 12.99 -19.63
CA PRO A 161 13.70 13.20 -18.54
C PRO A 161 12.31 12.69 -18.94
N THR A 162 11.93 11.50 -18.52
CA THR A 162 10.58 11.00 -18.72
C THR A 162 9.69 11.63 -17.67
N ALA A 163 8.52 12.10 -18.07
CA ALA A 163 7.52 12.56 -17.12
C ALA A 163 7.19 11.41 -16.16
N GLU A 164 7.08 11.74 -14.87
CA GLU A 164 6.69 10.75 -13.86
C GLU A 164 5.32 10.16 -14.24
N PRO A 165 5.11 8.83 -14.14
CA PRO A 165 3.84 8.20 -14.49
C PRO A 165 2.67 8.77 -13.69
N THR A 166 1.52 8.92 -14.34
CA THR A 166 0.32 9.52 -13.74
C THR A 166 -0.09 8.82 -12.44
N LEU A 167 -0.08 7.49 -12.41
CA LEU A 167 -0.43 6.73 -11.20
C LEU A 167 0.54 6.99 -10.03
N THR A 168 1.82 7.22 -10.31
CA THR A 168 2.81 7.56 -9.28
C THR A 168 2.53 8.95 -8.69
N ILE A 169 2.21 9.93 -9.53
CA ILE A 169 1.82 11.28 -9.09
C ILE A 169 0.56 11.21 -8.23
N LEU A 170 -0.47 10.47 -8.68
CA LEU A 170 -1.72 10.31 -7.97
C LEU A 170 -1.53 9.67 -6.60
N LEU A 171 -0.74 8.58 -6.53
CA LEU A 171 -0.45 7.88 -5.28
C LEU A 171 0.28 8.79 -4.31
N ARG A 172 1.34 9.47 -4.75
CA ARG A 172 2.12 10.39 -3.92
C ARG A 172 1.23 11.53 -3.40
N SER A 173 0.46 12.17 -4.28
CA SER A 173 -0.43 13.27 -3.89
C SER A 173 -1.47 12.83 -2.86
N ALA A 174 -2.07 11.65 -3.03
CA ALA A 174 -3.04 11.11 -2.09
C ALA A 174 -2.41 10.82 -0.71
N ARG A 175 -1.18 10.27 -0.67
CA ARG A 175 -0.43 10.02 0.57
C ARG A 175 -0.06 11.32 1.28
N ASP A 176 0.43 12.31 0.56
CA ASP A 176 0.82 13.62 1.12
C ASP A 176 -0.38 14.36 1.73
N ILE A 177 -1.55 14.28 1.07
CA ILE A 177 -2.79 14.84 1.59
C ILE A 177 -3.23 14.09 2.85
N LEU A 178 -3.13 12.77 2.88
CA LEU A 178 -3.48 11.95 4.04
C LEU A 178 -2.62 12.32 5.26
N VAL A 179 -1.29 12.39 5.07
CA VAL A 179 -0.34 12.74 6.15
C VAL A 179 -0.65 14.12 6.73
N ARG A 180 -0.95 15.12 5.89
CA ARG A 180 -1.27 16.49 6.35
C ARG A 180 -2.60 16.59 7.08
N LYS A 181 -3.59 15.77 6.74
CA LYS A 181 -4.90 15.79 7.39
C LYS A 181 -4.91 15.17 8.78
N VAL A 182 -3.91 14.38 9.10
CA VAL A 182 -3.83 13.62 10.35
C VAL A 182 -2.67 14.09 11.22
N GLY A 183 -1.86 15.05 10.73
CA GLY A 183 -0.84 15.73 11.52
C GLY A 183 -1.45 16.51 12.70
N PRO A 184 -0.72 16.68 13.80
CA PRO A 184 -1.22 17.43 14.96
C PRO A 184 -1.63 18.85 14.52
N GLU A 185 -2.82 19.27 14.97
CA GLU A 185 -3.26 20.66 14.91
C GLU A 185 -2.30 21.57 15.70
#